data_87720dcfb4d74206f596bda7c78167e9
#
_entry.id   87720dcfb4d74206f596bda7c78167e9
#
_cell.length_a   1.000
_cell.length_b   1.000
_cell.length_c   1.000
_cell.angle_alpha   90.00
_cell.angle_beta   90.00
_cell.angle_gamma   90.00
#
_symmetry.space_group_name_H-M   'P 1'
#
loop_
_entity.id
_entity.type
_entity.pdbx_description
1 polymer ?
#
loop_
_entity_poly.entity_id
_entity_poly.type
_entity_poly.pdbx_seq_one_letter_code
_entity_poly.pdbx_strand_id
1 'polypeptide(L)'
;MMLPPNLIQQGFSIENVVADDLPSYIQVIRVCFKKYVDENHDLYGVWVDENVVNEFNDKTERTFFRKLLLDHETVGFFAYDVKDDKIDGVSINLIEKARNNGIGSLYLTHIITLAGEQGKPIFLEVMKANPAVHLYTRFGFKHHEDLLGFYQMLYNPAIPF
;
A
#
# COMPACT_ATOMS: atom_id res chain seq x y z
N MET A 1 -11.75 -2.83 -6.66
CA MET A 1 -11.01 -1.87 -7.53
C MET A 1 -10.92 -2.43 -8.93
N MET A 2 -11.30 -1.67 -9.93
CA MET A 2 -11.17 -2.05 -11.34
C MET A 2 -10.22 -1.08 -12.04
N LEU A 3 -9.41 -1.61 -12.96
CA LEU A 3 -8.54 -0.78 -13.79
C LEU A 3 -9.33 -0.15 -14.94
N PRO A 4 -9.08 1.12 -15.26
CA PRO A 4 -9.66 1.76 -16.43
C PRO A 4 -9.11 1.18 -17.75
N PRO A 5 -9.86 1.28 -18.87
CA PRO A 5 -9.48 0.67 -20.15
C PRO A 5 -8.08 1.02 -20.65
N ASN A 6 -7.64 2.26 -20.44
CA ASN A 6 -6.31 2.72 -20.86
C ASN A 6 -5.17 1.97 -20.15
N LEU A 7 -5.33 1.60 -18.88
CA LEU A 7 -4.32 0.81 -18.14
C LEU A 7 -4.34 -0.64 -18.59
N ILE A 8 -5.52 -1.20 -18.86
CA ILE A 8 -5.65 -2.57 -19.40
C ILE A 8 -4.97 -2.66 -20.78
N GLN A 9 -5.15 -1.66 -21.63
CA GLN A 9 -4.49 -1.59 -22.94
C GLN A 9 -2.97 -1.47 -22.84
N GLN A 10 -2.46 -0.89 -21.76
CA GLN A 10 -1.01 -0.84 -21.45
C GLN A 10 -0.45 -2.15 -20.91
N GLY A 11 -1.27 -3.17 -20.72
CA GLY A 11 -0.86 -4.48 -20.19
C GLY A 11 -1.02 -4.68 -18.70
N PHE A 12 -1.64 -3.72 -17.98
CA PHE A 12 -1.89 -3.88 -16.55
C PHE A 12 -3.09 -4.78 -16.26
N SER A 13 -2.96 -5.60 -15.24
CA SER A 13 -4.05 -6.40 -14.67
C SER A 13 -3.91 -6.53 -13.16
N ILE A 14 -5.02 -6.85 -12.48
CA ILE A 14 -5.05 -7.07 -11.02
C ILE A 14 -5.58 -8.48 -10.77
N GLU A 15 -4.89 -9.22 -9.90
CA GLU A 15 -5.26 -10.57 -9.50
C GLU A 15 -5.21 -10.75 -7.99
N ASN A 16 -5.89 -11.80 -7.51
CA ASN A 16 -5.76 -12.25 -6.13
C ASN A 16 -4.33 -12.74 -5.87
N VAL A 17 -3.82 -12.45 -4.68
CA VAL A 17 -2.55 -13.01 -4.21
C VAL A 17 -2.76 -14.47 -3.80
N VAL A 18 -1.83 -15.33 -4.18
CA VAL A 18 -1.78 -16.74 -3.80
C VAL A 18 -0.45 -17.05 -3.10
N ALA A 19 -0.36 -18.21 -2.43
CA ALA A 19 0.85 -18.58 -1.67
C ALA A 19 2.13 -18.55 -2.52
N ASP A 20 2.04 -18.95 -3.79
CA ASP A 20 3.16 -18.98 -4.74
C ASP A 20 3.68 -17.57 -5.12
N ASP A 21 2.99 -16.51 -4.75
CA ASP A 21 3.42 -15.13 -4.98
C ASP A 21 4.45 -14.63 -3.96
N LEU A 22 4.76 -15.39 -2.92
CA LEU A 22 5.69 -14.97 -1.87
C LEU A 22 7.06 -14.54 -2.41
N PRO A 23 7.73 -15.25 -3.34
CA PRO A 23 9.00 -14.79 -3.90
C PRO A 23 8.90 -13.43 -4.59
N SER A 24 7.85 -13.19 -5.38
CA SER A 24 7.59 -11.91 -6.04
C SER A 24 7.30 -10.80 -5.03
N TYR A 25 6.57 -11.13 -3.97
CA TYR A 25 6.29 -10.18 -2.88
C TYR A 25 7.58 -9.73 -2.19
N ILE A 26 8.45 -10.65 -1.79
CA ILE A 26 9.74 -10.34 -1.17
C ILE A 26 10.54 -9.40 -2.09
N GLN A 27 10.61 -9.70 -3.39
CA GLN A 27 11.36 -8.89 -4.34
C GLN A 27 10.78 -7.47 -4.47
N VAL A 28 9.47 -7.32 -4.60
CA VAL A 28 8.82 -6.00 -4.72
C VAL A 28 9.04 -5.18 -3.44
N ILE A 29 8.84 -5.77 -2.27
CA ILE A 29 9.03 -5.07 -0.99
C ILE A 29 10.49 -4.66 -0.81
N ARG A 30 11.44 -5.53 -1.15
CA ARG A 30 12.86 -5.21 -1.12
C ARG A 30 13.21 -4.03 -2.02
N VAL A 31 12.73 -4.02 -3.25
CA VAL A 31 12.94 -2.91 -4.20
C VAL A 31 12.31 -1.61 -3.69
N CYS A 32 11.14 -1.68 -3.05
CA CYS A 32 10.45 -0.48 -2.56
C CYS A 32 11.09 0.12 -1.30
N PHE A 33 11.61 -0.70 -0.38
CA PHE A 33 11.89 -0.25 0.99
C PHE A 33 13.31 -0.50 1.49
N LYS A 34 14.04 -1.48 0.95
CA LYS A 34 15.35 -1.85 1.51
C LYS A 34 16.32 -0.68 1.58
N LYS A 35 16.32 0.21 0.59
CA LYS A 35 17.18 1.40 0.59
C LYS A 35 16.93 2.32 1.78
N TYR A 36 15.65 2.50 2.18
CA TYR A 36 15.32 3.33 3.34
C TYR A 36 15.81 2.72 4.64
N VAL A 37 15.71 1.40 4.77
CA VAL A 37 16.24 0.66 5.91
C VAL A 37 17.76 0.76 5.96
N ASP A 38 18.44 0.51 4.83
CA ASP A 38 19.90 0.54 4.74
C ASP A 38 20.50 1.92 5.02
N GLU A 39 19.79 2.98 4.65
CA GLU A 39 20.19 4.38 4.86
C GLU A 39 19.84 4.92 6.26
N ASN A 40 18.98 4.23 7.02
CA ASN A 40 18.44 4.71 8.29
C ASN A 40 18.36 3.58 9.33
N HIS A 41 19.46 2.92 9.63
CA HIS A 41 19.51 1.79 10.57
C HIS A 41 19.04 2.16 11.99
N ASP A 42 19.23 3.40 12.42
CA ASP A 42 18.79 3.88 13.74
C ASP A 42 17.25 3.89 13.86
N LEU A 43 16.55 4.07 12.73
CA LEU A 43 15.08 4.10 12.69
C LEU A 43 14.46 2.72 12.38
N TYR A 44 15.08 1.97 11.47
CA TYR A 44 14.44 0.78 10.88
C TYR A 44 15.19 -0.53 11.18
N GLY A 45 16.34 -0.45 11.84
CA GLY A 45 17.19 -1.62 12.09
C GLY A 45 17.85 -2.15 10.82
N VAL A 46 18.02 -3.46 10.75
CA VAL A 46 18.64 -4.16 9.61
C VAL A 46 17.56 -4.88 8.81
N TRP A 47 17.70 -4.87 7.48
CA TRP A 47 16.78 -5.61 6.61
C TRP A 47 16.86 -7.11 6.87
N VAL A 48 15.68 -7.73 7.10
CA VAL A 48 15.56 -9.18 7.31
C VAL A 48 14.38 -9.69 6.47
N ASP A 49 14.64 -10.57 5.52
CA ASP A 49 13.61 -11.14 4.63
C ASP A 49 12.50 -11.87 5.40
N GLU A 50 12.81 -12.48 6.55
CA GLU A 50 11.82 -13.15 7.38
C GLU A 50 10.70 -12.21 7.85
N ASN A 51 11.02 -10.94 8.13
CA ASN A 51 10.01 -9.94 8.47
C ASN A 51 9.04 -9.71 7.30
N VAL A 52 9.54 -9.75 6.08
CA VAL A 52 8.71 -9.62 4.86
C VAL A 52 7.84 -10.86 4.66
N VAL A 53 8.36 -12.05 4.96
CA VAL A 53 7.56 -13.31 4.94
C VAL A 53 6.42 -13.23 5.94
N ASN A 54 6.69 -12.79 7.17
CA ASN A 54 5.68 -12.64 8.21
C ASN A 54 4.61 -11.62 7.82
N GLU A 55 5.02 -10.51 7.20
CA GLU A 55 4.10 -9.50 6.67
C GLU A 55 3.20 -10.05 5.55
N PHE A 56 3.76 -10.84 4.62
CA PHE A 56 2.99 -11.51 3.59
C PHE A 56 1.91 -12.44 4.19
N ASN A 57 2.29 -13.27 5.15
CA ASN A 57 1.36 -14.18 5.82
C ASN A 57 0.24 -13.41 6.54
N ASP A 58 0.57 -12.31 7.23
CA ASP A 58 -0.41 -11.45 7.86
C ASP A 58 -1.40 -10.85 6.83
N LYS A 59 -0.90 -10.39 5.68
CA LYS A 59 -1.72 -9.80 4.62
C LYS A 59 -2.67 -10.80 3.97
N THR A 60 -2.34 -12.10 3.94
CA THR A 60 -3.26 -13.12 3.39
C THR A 60 -4.56 -13.24 4.18
N GLU A 61 -4.57 -12.83 5.44
CA GLU A 61 -5.76 -12.84 6.32
C GLU A 61 -6.60 -11.56 6.20
N ARG A 62 -6.14 -10.56 5.42
CA ARG A 62 -6.84 -9.28 5.28
C ARG A 62 -8.01 -9.35 4.31
N THR A 63 -8.92 -8.37 4.44
CA THR A 63 -10.09 -8.22 3.56
C THR A 63 -9.72 -8.08 2.08
N PHE A 64 -8.61 -7.37 1.81
CA PHE A 64 -8.15 -7.13 0.45
C PHE A 64 -6.64 -7.35 0.37
N PHE A 65 -6.21 -8.26 -0.50
CA PHE A 65 -4.80 -8.43 -0.85
C PHE A 65 -4.72 -8.83 -2.33
N ARG A 66 -4.16 -7.94 -3.14
CA ARG A 66 -4.11 -8.07 -4.61
C ARG A 66 -2.71 -7.78 -5.12
N LYS A 67 -2.36 -8.42 -6.24
CA LYS A 67 -1.15 -8.11 -7.00
C LYS A 67 -1.49 -7.36 -8.27
N LEU A 68 -0.60 -6.46 -8.64
CA LEU A 68 -0.61 -5.75 -9.91
C LEU A 68 0.39 -6.40 -10.86
N LEU A 69 -0.07 -6.71 -12.05
CA LEU A 69 0.76 -7.25 -13.12
C LEU A 69 0.89 -6.24 -14.27
N LEU A 70 2.04 -6.23 -14.91
CA LEU A 70 2.29 -5.55 -16.17
C LEU A 70 2.86 -6.59 -17.14
N ASP A 71 2.15 -6.85 -18.23
CA ASP A 71 2.51 -7.89 -19.21
C ASP A 71 2.84 -9.24 -18.52
N HIS A 72 1.98 -9.67 -17.58
CA HIS A 72 2.08 -10.90 -16.78
C HIS A 72 3.21 -10.92 -15.72
N GLU A 73 3.97 -9.86 -15.58
CA GLU A 73 5.00 -9.73 -14.54
C GLU A 73 4.46 -8.99 -13.33
N THR A 74 4.66 -9.51 -12.13
CA THR A 74 4.26 -8.83 -10.89
C THR A 74 5.07 -7.56 -10.67
N VAL A 75 4.38 -6.42 -10.59
CA VAL A 75 4.99 -5.09 -10.45
C VAL A 75 4.52 -4.33 -9.23
N GLY A 76 3.60 -4.89 -8.46
CA GLY A 76 3.11 -4.25 -7.24
C GLY A 76 2.13 -5.09 -6.45
N PHE A 77 1.81 -4.58 -5.26
CA PHE A 77 0.84 -5.18 -4.35
C PHE A 77 0.02 -4.12 -3.65
N PHE A 78 -1.22 -4.46 -3.35
CA PHE A 78 -2.16 -3.64 -2.60
C PHE A 78 -2.77 -4.46 -1.48
N ALA A 79 -2.92 -3.87 -0.30
CA ALA A 79 -3.62 -4.50 0.81
C ALA A 79 -4.34 -3.47 1.67
N TYR A 80 -5.46 -3.86 2.24
CA TYR A 80 -6.11 -3.19 3.36
C TYR A 80 -6.99 -4.18 4.11
N ASP A 81 -7.35 -3.81 5.33
CA ASP A 81 -8.26 -4.59 6.17
C ASP A 81 -9.46 -3.74 6.60
N VAL A 82 -10.66 -4.28 6.44
CA VAL A 82 -11.90 -3.64 6.87
C VAL A 82 -12.31 -4.24 8.21
N LYS A 83 -12.18 -3.46 9.27
CA LYS A 83 -12.58 -3.82 10.62
C LYS A 83 -13.95 -3.22 10.95
N ASP A 84 -14.49 -3.54 12.12
CA ASP A 84 -15.82 -3.07 12.51
C ASP A 84 -15.89 -1.54 12.60
N ASP A 85 -14.82 -0.89 13.10
CA ASP A 85 -14.77 0.54 13.40
C ASP A 85 -13.89 1.36 12.46
N LYS A 86 -13.09 0.71 11.60
CA LYS A 86 -12.08 1.38 10.76
C LYS A 86 -11.66 0.54 9.55
N ILE A 87 -10.96 1.18 8.63
CA ILE A 87 -10.14 0.54 7.61
C ILE A 87 -8.68 0.79 8.00
N ASP A 88 -7.86 -0.26 8.11
CA ASP A 88 -6.44 -0.12 8.41
C ASP A 88 -5.58 -1.06 7.57
N GLY A 89 -4.28 -1.13 7.88
CA GLY A 89 -3.34 -1.97 7.15
C GLY A 89 -3.21 -1.59 5.67
N VAL A 90 -3.55 -0.37 5.32
CA VAL A 90 -3.49 0.14 3.95
C VAL A 90 -2.04 0.15 3.47
N SER A 91 -1.76 -0.55 2.39
CA SER A 91 -0.46 -0.55 1.75
C SER A 91 -0.58 -0.53 0.24
N ILE A 92 0.37 0.16 -0.38
CA ILE A 92 0.59 0.19 -1.82
C ILE A 92 2.08 0.12 -2.07
N ASN A 93 2.49 -0.87 -2.82
CA ASN A 93 3.88 -1.14 -3.13
C ASN A 93 4.02 -1.31 -4.64
N LEU A 94 4.60 -0.34 -5.31
CA LEU A 94 4.81 -0.33 -6.76
C LEU A 94 6.29 -0.20 -7.09
N ILE A 95 6.81 -1.08 -7.93
CA ILE A 95 8.14 -0.88 -8.51
C ILE A 95 8.11 0.28 -9.52
N GLU A 96 9.28 0.82 -9.87
CA GLU A 96 9.39 2.04 -10.65
C GLU A 96 8.58 2.02 -11.95
N LYS A 97 8.63 0.93 -12.72
CA LYS A 97 7.91 0.82 -14.01
C LYS A 97 6.37 0.83 -13.89
N ALA A 98 5.83 0.62 -12.69
CA ALA A 98 4.39 0.72 -12.42
C ALA A 98 3.98 2.09 -11.86
N ARG A 99 4.94 2.96 -11.57
CA ARG A 99 4.67 4.31 -11.03
C ARG A 99 4.32 5.30 -12.12
N ASN A 100 3.76 6.46 -11.70
CA ASN A 100 3.40 7.58 -12.59
C ASN A 100 2.37 7.23 -13.68
N ASN A 101 1.53 6.23 -13.44
CA ASN A 101 0.40 5.83 -14.30
C ASN A 101 -0.96 6.10 -13.65
N GLY A 102 -1.00 6.82 -12.53
CA GLY A 102 -2.23 7.09 -11.79
C GLY A 102 -2.76 5.92 -10.96
N ILE A 103 -2.04 4.81 -10.87
CA ILE A 103 -2.48 3.59 -10.16
C ILE A 103 -2.62 3.84 -8.66
N GLY A 104 -1.67 4.55 -8.04
CA GLY A 104 -1.75 4.92 -6.63
C GLY A 104 -2.97 5.78 -6.32
N SER A 105 -3.26 6.76 -7.17
CA SER A 105 -4.45 7.61 -7.07
C SER A 105 -5.73 6.80 -7.22
N LEU A 106 -5.78 5.88 -8.17
CA LEU A 106 -6.91 4.97 -8.37
C LEU A 106 -7.17 4.11 -7.14
N TYR A 107 -6.12 3.55 -6.55
CA TYR A 107 -6.21 2.73 -5.35
C TYR A 107 -6.71 3.53 -4.13
N LEU A 108 -6.17 4.73 -3.90
CA LEU A 108 -6.63 5.58 -2.80
C LEU A 108 -8.07 6.03 -3.00
N THR A 109 -8.47 6.38 -4.22
CA THR A 109 -9.87 6.71 -4.55
C THR A 109 -10.80 5.54 -4.21
N HIS A 110 -10.40 4.32 -4.53
CA HIS A 110 -11.17 3.11 -4.19
C HIS A 110 -11.38 2.97 -2.68
N ILE A 111 -10.32 3.11 -1.87
CA ILE A 111 -10.42 2.96 -0.40
C ILE A 111 -11.23 4.12 0.22
N ILE A 112 -11.03 5.34 -0.26
CA ILE A 112 -11.76 6.53 0.21
C ILE A 112 -13.25 6.40 -0.09
N THR A 113 -13.62 5.91 -1.27
CA THR A 113 -15.00 5.62 -1.63
C THR A 113 -15.61 4.59 -0.67
N LEU A 114 -14.90 3.48 -0.44
CA LEU A 114 -15.33 2.45 0.50
C LEU A 114 -15.50 3.00 1.93
N ALA A 115 -14.57 3.83 2.38
CA ALA A 115 -14.63 4.48 3.69
C ALA A 115 -15.86 5.38 3.81
N GLY A 116 -16.18 6.15 2.77
CA GLY A 116 -17.36 6.99 2.71
C GLY A 116 -18.67 6.19 2.76
N GLU A 117 -18.75 5.10 2.00
CA GLU A 117 -19.90 4.20 1.99
C GLU A 117 -20.17 3.53 3.34
N GLN A 118 -19.11 3.21 4.08
CA GLN A 118 -19.19 2.53 5.37
C GLN A 118 -19.13 3.46 6.58
N GLY A 119 -18.87 4.75 6.37
CA GLY A 119 -18.70 5.73 7.45
C GLY A 119 -17.49 5.44 8.35
N LYS A 120 -16.44 4.83 7.82
CA LYS A 120 -15.26 4.38 8.59
C LYS A 120 -14.04 5.24 8.30
N PRO A 121 -13.27 5.64 9.33
CA PRO A 121 -11.97 6.27 9.12
C PRO A 121 -10.96 5.27 8.54
N ILE A 122 -9.96 5.81 7.84
CA ILE A 122 -8.84 5.04 7.29
C ILE A 122 -7.57 5.39 8.05
N PHE A 123 -6.86 4.38 8.52
CA PHE A 123 -5.52 4.53 9.11
C PHE A 123 -4.48 3.87 8.23
N LEU A 124 -3.34 4.51 8.07
CA LEU A 124 -2.17 3.93 7.43
C LEU A 124 -0.89 4.36 8.13
N GLU A 125 0.14 3.55 7.98
CA GLU A 125 1.50 3.88 8.42
C GLU A 125 2.40 4.05 7.20
N VAL A 126 3.25 5.05 7.23
CA VAL A 126 4.20 5.34 6.16
C VAL A 126 5.56 5.66 6.76
N MET A 127 6.62 5.08 6.18
CA MET A 127 8.00 5.38 6.58
C MET A 127 8.27 6.88 6.40
N LYS A 128 8.87 7.52 7.41
CA LYS A 128 9.22 8.96 7.36
C LYS A 128 10.12 9.30 6.17
N ALA A 129 10.97 8.37 5.76
CA ALA A 129 11.85 8.53 4.61
C ALA A 129 11.16 8.34 3.25
N ASN A 130 9.90 7.86 3.22
CA ASN A 130 9.19 7.55 1.99
C ASN A 130 8.43 8.78 1.46
N PRO A 131 8.68 9.22 0.21
CA PRO A 131 7.98 10.36 -0.39
C PRO A 131 6.48 10.12 -0.62
N ALA A 132 5.97 8.90 -0.46
CA ALA A 132 4.55 8.59 -0.54
C ALA A 132 3.67 9.39 0.44
N VAL A 133 4.24 9.94 1.51
CA VAL A 133 3.58 10.93 2.38
C VAL A 133 2.88 12.03 1.59
N HIS A 134 3.50 12.53 0.52
CA HIS A 134 2.93 13.58 -0.32
C HIS A 134 1.68 13.13 -1.08
N LEU A 135 1.66 11.87 -1.53
CA LEU A 135 0.49 11.26 -2.18
C LEU A 135 -0.68 11.19 -1.20
N TYR A 136 -0.45 10.66 -0.01
CA TYR A 136 -1.49 10.53 1.02
C TYR A 136 -2.05 11.90 1.45
N THR A 137 -1.17 12.87 1.63
CA THR A 137 -1.58 14.24 1.99
C THR A 137 -2.49 14.85 0.91
N ARG A 138 -2.18 14.66 -0.37
CA ARG A 138 -3.03 15.16 -1.47
C ARG A 138 -4.43 14.53 -1.47
N PHE A 139 -4.57 13.30 -0.96
CA PHE A 139 -5.84 12.61 -0.85
C PHE A 139 -6.60 12.89 0.45
N GLY A 140 -6.13 13.86 1.25
CA GLY A 140 -6.80 14.30 2.47
C GLY A 140 -6.43 13.52 3.72
N PHE A 141 -5.43 12.64 3.66
CA PHE A 141 -4.86 12.04 4.86
C PHE A 141 -4.08 13.10 5.64
N LYS A 142 -4.27 13.11 6.95
CA LYS A 142 -3.61 14.02 7.88
C LYS A 142 -2.70 13.23 8.82
N HIS A 143 -1.62 13.86 9.24
CA HIS A 143 -0.78 13.34 10.32
C HIS A 143 -1.63 13.12 11.57
N HIS A 144 -1.55 11.94 12.16
CA HIS A 144 -2.30 11.54 13.35
C HIS A 144 -1.36 11.28 14.53
N GLU A 145 -0.34 10.47 14.35
CA GLU A 145 0.61 10.11 15.40
C GLU A 145 2.02 9.91 14.82
N ASP A 146 3.03 10.28 15.61
CA ASP A 146 4.43 9.97 15.35
C ASP A 146 4.80 8.64 15.99
N LEU A 147 5.20 7.70 15.16
CA LEU A 147 5.79 6.44 15.56
C LEU A 147 7.29 6.46 15.22
N LEU A 148 8.09 5.68 15.91
CA LEU A 148 9.52 5.61 15.60
C LEU A 148 9.72 5.18 14.13
N GLY A 149 10.29 6.08 13.32
CA GLY A 149 10.54 5.82 11.88
C GLY A 149 9.32 5.91 10.98
N PHE A 150 8.09 6.02 11.51
CA PHE A 150 6.85 6.06 10.75
C PHE A 150 5.97 7.24 11.15
N TYR A 151 5.15 7.73 10.20
CA TYR A 151 3.97 8.52 10.47
C TYR A 151 2.74 7.61 10.42
N GLN A 152 1.86 7.71 11.42
CA GLN A 152 0.50 7.24 11.27
C GLN A 152 -0.34 8.39 10.69
N MET A 153 -1.04 8.09 9.59
CA MET A 153 -1.90 9.07 8.93
C MET A 153 -3.36 8.61 8.98
N LEU A 154 -4.26 9.55 9.06
CA LEU A 154 -5.70 9.35 9.20
C LEU A 154 -6.45 10.09 8.09
N TYR A 155 -7.38 9.40 7.45
CA TYR A 155 -8.44 9.98 6.64
C TYR A 155 -9.78 9.75 7.35
N ASN A 156 -10.56 10.82 7.55
CA ASN A 156 -11.90 10.72 8.17
C ASN A 156 -12.97 11.18 7.17
N PRO A 157 -13.84 10.27 6.68
CA PRO A 157 -14.88 10.61 5.71
C PRO A 157 -15.97 11.54 6.27
N ALA A 158 -16.11 11.64 7.60
CA ALA A 158 -17.09 12.51 8.25
C ALA A 158 -16.64 13.98 8.32
N ILE A 159 -15.36 14.27 8.01
CA ILE A 159 -14.81 15.62 8.01
C ILE A 159 -14.55 16.01 6.56
N PRO A 160 -15.35 16.94 5.97
CA PRO A 160 -15.08 17.42 4.62
C PRO A 160 -13.72 18.12 4.54
N PHE A 161 -13.14 18.10 3.36
CA PHE A 161 -11.86 18.76 3.08
C PHE A 161 -11.88 20.23 3.42
#